data_c3bf41aac11c454753efefd73c31c806
#
_entry.id   c3bf41aac11c454753efefd73c31c806
#
_cell.length_a   1.000
_cell.length_b   1.000
_cell.length_c   1.000
_cell.angle_alpha   90.00
_cell.angle_beta   90.00
_cell.angle_gamma   90.00
#
_symmetry.space_group_name_H-M   'P 1'
#
loop_
_entity.id
_entity.type
_entity.pdbx_description
1 polymer ?
#
loop_
_entity_poly.entity_id
_entity_poly.type
_entity_poly.pdbx_seq_one_letter_code
_entity_poly.pdbx_strand_id
1 'polypeptide(L)'
;TICLGESYQLNASGGSIYSWSPSAFLTATNIPNPVSVNPSNNVRYIVTVRDILGCPKPVKDTMILAVANIIADAGPRDTVVVIGQPLQLQATGSTNYSWTPTTWLNNPLISNPVALPQNNIEYVVRVSNARGCFDTDSIRVRVFKVKPGFYVPNAFTPNADGNNDIFRPIAIGMRSVDIFRVYNRWGQMLYSGTGNGSGWDGRFLGRPQEIATYVWYAEGVDYLNNKIKSKETVILIR
;
A
#
# COMPACT_ATOMS: atom_id res chain seq x y z
N THR A 1 16.25 -22.40 -13.42
CA THR A 1 15.98 -21.40 -12.37
C THR A 1 15.47 -22.13 -11.13
N ILE A 2 15.93 -21.75 -9.96
CA ILE A 2 15.49 -22.20 -8.64
C ILE A 2 15.09 -21.01 -7.79
N CYS A 3 14.39 -21.24 -6.67
CA CYS A 3 14.11 -20.20 -5.70
C CYS A 3 15.33 -19.97 -4.79
N LEU A 4 15.45 -18.75 -4.25
CA LEU A 4 16.45 -18.45 -3.24
C LEU A 4 16.30 -19.43 -2.05
N GLY A 5 17.42 -20.01 -1.60
CA GLY A 5 17.43 -21.03 -0.55
C GLY A 5 17.24 -22.47 -1.01
N GLU A 6 16.93 -22.71 -2.28
CA GLU A 6 16.87 -24.06 -2.83
C GLU A 6 18.25 -24.53 -3.30
N SER A 7 18.42 -25.85 -3.37
CA SER A 7 19.60 -26.51 -3.92
C SER A 7 19.27 -27.17 -5.25
N TYR A 8 20.25 -27.31 -6.14
CA TYR A 8 20.07 -27.89 -7.46
C TYR A 8 21.15 -28.90 -7.80
N GLN A 9 20.76 -30.10 -8.23
CA GLN A 9 21.64 -31.15 -8.70
C GLN A 9 22.13 -30.81 -10.12
N LEU A 10 23.43 -30.60 -10.30
CA LEU A 10 24.06 -30.53 -11.61
C LEU A 10 24.30 -31.94 -12.14
N ASN A 11 24.31 -32.11 -13.45
CA ASN A 11 24.58 -33.38 -14.09
C ASN A 11 25.47 -33.17 -15.30
N ALA A 12 26.55 -33.91 -15.37
CA ALA A 12 27.44 -33.99 -16.55
C ALA A 12 27.72 -35.45 -16.87
N SER A 13 27.99 -35.72 -18.16
CA SER A 13 28.32 -37.07 -18.66
C SER A 13 29.34 -36.98 -19.78
N GLY A 14 29.82 -38.09 -20.27
CA GLY A 14 30.67 -38.18 -21.47
C GLY A 14 32.18 -38.28 -21.23
N GLY A 15 32.60 -38.63 -19.99
CA GLY A 15 33.98 -38.86 -19.66
C GLY A 15 34.20 -39.48 -18.31
N SER A 16 35.47 -39.60 -17.85
CA SER A 16 35.86 -40.23 -16.60
C SER A 16 36.34 -39.23 -15.55
N ILE A 17 36.79 -38.05 -15.97
CA ILE A 17 37.32 -36.98 -15.10
C ILE A 17 36.53 -35.71 -15.32
N TYR A 18 36.02 -35.13 -14.24
CA TYR A 18 35.21 -33.93 -14.22
C TYR A 18 35.91 -32.82 -13.45
N SER A 19 35.74 -31.60 -13.88
CA SER A 19 36.21 -30.41 -13.16
C SER A 19 35.21 -29.26 -13.36
N TRP A 20 34.56 -28.84 -12.28
CA TRP A 20 33.58 -27.75 -12.27
C TRP A 20 34.20 -26.45 -11.77
N SER A 21 33.83 -25.35 -12.37
CA SER A 21 34.25 -23.99 -12.02
C SER A 21 33.05 -23.03 -12.22
N PRO A 22 32.83 -22.06 -11.32
CA PRO A 22 33.50 -21.86 -10.02
C PRO A 22 33.12 -22.96 -9.03
N SER A 23 33.89 -23.08 -7.97
CA SER A 23 33.60 -24.02 -6.85
C SER A 23 32.51 -23.51 -5.90
N ALA A 24 32.13 -22.22 -6.01
CA ALA A 24 31.14 -21.58 -5.14
C ALA A 24 29.82 -22.36 -5.13
N PHE A 25 29.33 -22.62 -3.96
CA PHE A 25 28.08 -23.36 -3.68
C PHE A 25 28.09 -24.84 -4.05
N LEU A 26 29.17 -25.40 -4.62
CA LEU A 26 29.23 -26.81 -5.02
C LEU A 26 29.68 -27.70 -3.85
N THR A 27 29.02 -28.87 -3.71
CA THR A 27 29.42 -29.90 -2.79
C THR A 27 30.75 -30.53 -3.14
N ALA A 28 31.09 -30.62 -4.42
CA ALA A 28 32.36 -31.08 -4.97
C ALA A 28 32.58 -30.53 -6.37
N THR A 29 33.83 -30.47 -6.82
CA THR A 29 34.17 -29.97 -8.15
C THR A 29 34.67 -31.05 -9.12
N ASN A 30 34.89 -32.27 -8.61
CA ASN A 30 35.53 -33.37 -9.34
C ASN A 30 34.62 -34.59 -9.57
N ILE A 31 33.31 -34.43 -9.37
CA ILE A 31 32.32 -35.49 -9.59
C ILE A 31 31.38 -35.11 -10.75
N PRO A 32 30.73 -36.09 -11.42
CA PRO A 32 29.84 -35.79 -12.57
C PRO A 32 28.58 -35.04 -12.15
N ASN A 33 28.13 -35.18 -10.92
CA ASN A 33 26.83 -34.70 -10.45
C ASN A 33 26.89 -33.97 -9.09
N PRO A 34 27.63 -32.86 -8.97
CA PRO A 34 27.65 -32.09 -7.74
C PRO A 34 26.30 -31.39 -7.48
N VAL A 35 26.05 -31.07 -6.22
CA VAL A 35 24.89 -30.23 -5.83
C VAL A 35 25.35 -28.79 -5.64
N SER A 36 24.67 -27.86 -6.26
CA SER A 36 24.73 -26.43 -5.90
C SER A 36 23.85 -26.18 -4.69
N VAL A 37 24.44 -25.89 -3.54
CA VAL A 37 23.76 -25.77 -2.24
C VAL A 37 23.45 -24.30 -1.97
N ASN A 38 22.19 -23.96 -1.89
CA ASN A 38 21.67 -22.65 -1.50
C ASN A 38 22.41 -21.46 -2.15
N PRO A 39 22.55 -21.41 -3.48
CA PRO A 39 23.20 -20.26 -4.12
C PRO A 39 22.38 -18.97 -3.86
N SER A 40 23.07 -17.91 -3.47
CA SER A 40 22.45 -16.62 -3.15
C SER A 40 22.21 -15.73 -4.40
N ASN A 41 22.82 -16.10 -5.53
CA ASN A 41 22.73 -15.34 -6.79
C ASN A 41 22.86 -16.27 -7.99
N ASN A 42 22.67 -15.73 -9.19
CA ASN A 42 22.88 -16.47 -10.44
C ASN A 42 24.33 -16.94 -10.54
N VAL A 43 24.52 -18.20 -10.90
CA VAL A 43 25.86 -18.81 -11.05
C VAL A 43 25.97 -19.42 -12.44
N ARG A 44 27.08 -19.12 -13.11
CA ARG A 44 27.46 -19.76 -14.37
C ARG A 44 28.52 -20.81 -14.08
N TYR A 45 28.13 -22.08 -14.12
CA TYR A 45 29.02 -23.20 -13.96
C TYR A 45 29.57 -23.63 -15.31
N ILE A 46 30.87 -23.95 -15.35
CA ILE A 46 31.56 -24.53 -16.50
C ILE A 46 32.08 -25.90 -16.01
N VAL A 47 31.67 -26.96 -16.70
CA VAL A 47 32.27 -28.29 -16.51
C VAL A 47 33.29 -28.53 -17.59
N THR A 48 34.44 -29.04 -17.19
CA THR A 48 35.47 -29.59 -18.11
C THR A 48 35.49 -31.09 -17.90
N VAL A 49 35.25 -31.83 -18.98
CA VAL A 49 35.22 -33.31 -19.01
C VAL A 49 36.40 -33.84 -19.78
N ARG A 50 37.07 -34.85 -19.24
CA ARG A 50 38.19 -35.57 -19.84
C ARG A 50 37.98 -37.06 -19.80
N ASP A 51 38.52 -37.78 -20.74
CA ASP A 51 38.62 -39.23 -20.73
C ASP A 51 40.04 -39.68 -20.34
N ILE A 52 40.13 -40.77 -19.57
CA ILE A 52 41.41 -41.43 -19.23
C ILE A 52 41.89 -42.37 -20.32
N LEU A 53 41.04 -42.71 -21.32
CA LEU A 53 41.34 -43.67 -22.41
C LEU A 53 42.07 -43.04 -23.59
N GLY A 54 42.58 -41.81 -23.50
CA GLY A 54 43.45 -41.20 -24.47
C GLY A 54 42.87 -40.17 -25.44
N CYS A 55 41.66 -39.69 -25.22
CA CYS A 55 41.15 -38.53 -25.94
C CYS A 55 41.77 -37.23 -25.39
N PRO A 56 42.66 -36.56 -26.11
CA PRO A 56 43.54 -35.53 -25.51
C PRO A 56 42.87 -34.18 -25.33
N LYS A 57 41.68 -33.95 -25.90
CA LYS A 57 41.02 -32.64 -25.80
C LYS A 57 39.94 -32.64 -24.75
N PRO A 58 40.06 -31.83 -23.70
CA PRO A 58 38.98 -31.62 -22.75
C PRO A 58 37.79 -30.94 -23.46
N VAL A 59 36.61 -31.44 -23.22
CA VAL A 59 35.36 -30.81 -23.64
C VAL A 59 34.82 -29.94 -22.51
N LYS A 60 34.34 -28.75 -22.86
CA LYS A 60 33.72 -27.83 -21.89
C LYS A 60 32.26 -27.63 -22.23
N ASP A 61 31.43 -27.61 -21.20
CA ASP A 61 30.05 -27.21 -21.30
C ASP A 61 29.72 -26.20 -20.20
N THR A 62 28.67 -25.42 -20.43
CA THR A 62 28.27 -24.31 -19.54
C THR A 62 26.84 -24.44 -19.15
N MET A 63 26.58 -24.35 -17.84
CA MET A 63 25.24 -24.24 -17.27
C MET A 63 25.06 -22.94 -16.51
N ILE A 64 23.95 -22.25 -16.75
CA ILE A 64 23.55 -21.07 -15.96
C ILE A 64 22.46 -21.49 -15.00
N LEU A 65 22.77 -21.45 -13.71
CA LEU A 65 21.78 -21.60 -12.63
C LEU A 65 21.29 -20.24 -12.21
N ALA A 66 20.07 -19.89 -12.62
CA ALA A 66 19.43 -18.64 -12.23
C ALA A 66 18.70 -18.84 -10.89
N VAL A 67 18.84 -17.87 -9.98
CA VAL A 67 18.21 -17.83 -8.67
C VAL A 67 17.15 -16.74 -8.66
N ALA A 68 15.91 -17.12 -8.44
CA ALA A 68 14.81 -16.17 -8.29
C ALA A 68 14.73 -15.71 -6.84
N ASN A 69 15.00 -14.43 -6.59
CA ASN A 69 14.79 -13.78 -5.31
C ASN A 69 13.49 -12.95 -5.41
N ILE A 70 12.45 -13.37 -4.71
CA ILE A 70 11.20 -12.64 -4.57
C ILE A 70 11.26 -11.88 -3.24
N ILE A 71 10.92 -10.60 -3.25
CA ILE A 71 10.80 -9.76 -2.05
C ILE A 71 9.41 -9.16 -2.09
N ALA A 72 8.55 -9.59 -1.18
CA ALA A 72 7.22 -9.02 -1.02
C ALA A 72 7.30 -7.69 -0.27
N ASP A 73 6.48 -6.74 -0.69
CA ASP A 73 6.27 -5.46 0.00
C ASP A 73 4.78 -5.17 -0.03
N ALA A 74 4.14 -5.09 1.14
CA ALA A 74 2.73 -4.77 1.35
C ALA A 74 2.50 -3.26 1.59
N GLY A 75 3.54 -2.43 1.46
CA GLY A 75 3.52 -1.02 1.79
C GLY A 75 3.79 -0.74 3.29
N PRO A 76 3.24 0.31 3.87
CA PRO A 76 3.53 0.68 5.25
C PRO A 76 3.00 -0.39 6.22
N ARG A 77 3.81 -0.76 7.23
CA ARG A 77 3.46 -1.81 8.21
C ARG A 77 2.18 -1.53 8.99
N ASP A 78 1.90 -0.26 9.26
CA ASP A 78 0.72 0.19 10.00
C ASP A 78 0.01 1.28 9.21
N THR A 79 -1.30 1.19 9.15
CA THR A 79 -2.16 2.24 8.60
C THR A 79 -3.43 2.40 9.41
N VAL A 80 -4.11 3.51 9.20
CA VAL A 80 -5.30 3.88 9.93
C VAL A 80 -6.39 4.27 8.96
N VAL A 81 -7.62 3.81 9.22
CA VAL A 81 -8.80 4.14 8.42
C VAL A 81 -10.00 4.39 9.32
N VAL A 82 -10.91 5.26 8.90
CA VAL A 82 -12.19 5.43 9.56
C VAL A 82 -13.16 4.35 9.06
N ILE A 83 -14.03 3.84 9.95
CA ILE A 83 -15.03 2.82 9.57
C ILE A 83 -15.83 3.25 8.34
N GLY A 84 -15.96 2.35 7.36
CA GLY A 84 -16.64 2.59 6.08
C GLY A 84 -15.79 3.30 5.02
N GLN A 85 -14.65 3.87 5.36
CA GLN A 85 -13.73 4.47 4.39
C GLN A 85 -12.98 3.38 3.63
N PRO A 86 -13.00 3.40 2.28
CA PRO A 86 -12.22 2.47 1.49
C PRO A 86 -10.72 2.75 1.65
N LEU A 87 -9.96 1.68 1.83
CA LEU A 87 -8.50 1.68 1.90
C LEU A 87 -7.93 0.98 0.68
N GLN A 88 -7.16 1.69 -0.13
CA GLN A 88 -6.41 1.10 -1.21
C GLN A 88 -5.17 0.43 -0.63
N LEU A 89 -5.07 -0.89 -0.70
CA LEU A 89 -3.84 -1.63 -0.45
C LEU A 89 -2.97 -1.62 -1.71
N GLN A 90 -1.69 -1.83 -1.53
CA GLN A 90 -0.75 -1.92 -2.65
C GLN A 90 0.40 -2.84 -2.26
N ALA A 91 0.65 -3.87 -3.07
CA ALA A 91 1.79 -4.75 -2.91
C ALA A 91 2.66 -4.77 -4.17
N THR A 92 3.94 -5.03 -3.96
CA THR A 92 4.93 -5.23 -5.02
C THR A 92 5.75 -6.49 -4.76
N GLY A 93 6.58 -6.89 -5.74
CA GLY A 93 7.54 -8.00 -5.58
C GLY A 93 7.54 -9.03 -6.71
N SER A 94 6.41 -9.37 -7.33
CA SER A 94 6.34 -10.29 -8.46
C SER A 94 5.02 -10.16 -9.24
N THR A 95 4.58 -11.23 -9.91
CA THR A 95 3.43 -11.20 -10.85
C THR A 95 2.12 -11.72 -10.27
N ASN A 96 2.17 -12.62 -9.28
CA ASN A 96 0.99 -13.23 -8.68
C ASN A 96 0.87 -12.81 -7.23
N TYR A 97 -0.33 -12.44 -6.82
CA TYR A 97 -0.65 -11.93 -5.49
C TYR A 97 -1.77 -12.75 -4.86
N SER A 98 -1.70 -12.95 -3.55
CA SER A 98 -2.75 -13.57 -2.77
C SER A 98 -2.77 -12.96 -1.36
N TRP A 99 -3.84 -12.25 -1.04
CA TRP A 99 -4.04 -11.60 0.25
C TRP A 99 -4.86 -12.48 1.19
N THR A 100 -4.46 -12.51 2.46
CA THR A 100 -5.14 -13.25 3.51
C THR A 100 -5.18 -12.41 4.80
N PRO A 101 -6.30 -12.36 5.52
CA PRO A 101 -7.61 -12.89 5.17
C PRO A 101 -8.27 -12.14 4.00
N THR A 102 -9.22 -12.77 3.32
CA THR A 102 -9.96 -12.15 2.20
C THR A 102 -11.09 -11.23 2.66
N THR A 103 -11.34 -11.19 3.97
CA THR A 103 -12.41 -10.42 4.60
C THR A 103 -12.31 -8.95 4.25
N TRP A 104 -13.40 -8.37 3.74
CA TRP A 104 -13.53 -6.96 3.32
C TRP A 104 -12.65 -6.53 2.14
N LEU A 105 -12.05 -7.46 1.41
CA LEU A 105 -11.35 -7.16 0.16
C LEU A 105 -12.28 -7.33 -1.05
N ASN A 106 -12.18 -6.41 -2.00
CA ASN A 106 -12.92 -6.51 -3.26
C ASN A 106 -12.37 -7.64 -4.17
N ASN A 107 -11.04 -7.81 -4.20
CA ASN A 107 -10.37 -8.88 -4.93
C ASN A 107 -9.02 -9.21 -4.26
N PRO A 108 -8.88 -10.38 -3.60
CA PRO A 108 -7.65 -10.73 -2.90
C PRO A 108 -6.50 -11.20 -3.81
N LEU A 109 -6.72 -11.32 -5.12
CA LEU A 109 -5.74 -11.88 -6.06
C LEU A 109 -5.01 -10.83 -6.92
N ILE A 110 -5.22 -9.54 -6.64
CA ILE A 110 -4.55 -8.44 -7.34
C ILE A 110 -3.53 -7.73 -6.43
N SER A 111 -2.59 -7.02 -7.05
CA SER A 111 -1.57 -6.26 -6.31
C SER A 111 -2.14 -5.12 -5.47
N ASN A 112 -3.28 -4.58 -5.86
CA ASN A 112 -3.84 -3.35 -5.30
C ASN A 112 -5.35 -3.49 -4.98
N PRO A 113 -5.76 -4.40 -4.08
CA PRO A 113 -7.16 -4.53 -3.69
C PRO A 113 -7.63 -3.33 -2.88
N VAL A 114 -8.95 -3.06 -2.94
CA VAL A 114 -9.61 -2.13 -2.05
C VAL A 114 -10.19 -2.89 -0.87
N ALA A 115 -9.83 -2.47 0.34
CA ALA A 115 -10.37 -2.99 1.59
C ALA A 115 -11.43 -2.04 2.18
N LEU A 116 -12.48 -2.60 2.78
CA LEU A 116 -13.50 -1.89 3.55
C LEU A 116 -13.56 -2.43 4.99
N PRO A 117 -12.48 -2.33 5.78
CA PRO A 117 -12.40 -2.99 7.07
C PRO A 117 -13.36 -2.36 8.08
N GLN A 118 -14.05 -3.21 8.86
CA GLN A 118 -14.98 -2.80 9.92
C GLN A 118 -14.39 -2.95 11.32
N ASN A 119 -13.30 -3.68 11.45
CA ASN A 119 -12.52 -3.86 12.68
C ASN A 119 -11.03 -3.87 12.32
N ASN A 120 -10.20 -3.73 13.35
CA ASN A 120 -8.76 -3.89 13.19
C ASN A 120 -8.46 -5.26 12.55
N ILE A 121 -7.59 -5.26 11.58
CA ILE A 121 -7.25 -6.45 10.80
C ILE A 121 -5.80 -6.37 10.34
N GLU A 122 -5.14 -7.50 10.23
CA GLU A 122 -3.83 -7.63 9.59
C GLU A 122 -4.03 -8.40 8.29
N TYR A 123 -3.60 -7.83 7.19
CA TYR A 123 -3.56 -8.50 5.89
C TYR A 123 -2.13 -8.95 5.61
N VAL A 124 -1.97 -10.18 5.20
CA VAL A 124 -0.72 -10.76 4.72
C VAL A 124 -0.85 -10.95 3.21
N VAL A 125 0.10 -10.41 2.45
CA VAL A 125 0.21 -10.70 1.02
C VAL A 125 1.27 -11.77 0.79
N ARG A 126 0.93 -12.77 0.01
CA ARG A 126 1.87 -13.70 -0.59
C ARG A 126 2.09 -13.31 -2.04
N VAL A 127 3.32 -13.00 -2.38
CA VAL A 127 3.73 -12.61 -3.74
C VAL A 127 4.53 -13.76 -4.34
N SER A 128 4.20 -14.19 -5.57
CA SER A 128 4.87 -15.34 -6.19
C SER A 128 5.06 -15.17 -7.70
N ASN A 129 6.04 -15.90 -8.25
CA ASN A 129 6.23 -16.01 -9.69
C ASN A 129 5.61 -17.29 -10.27
N ALA A 130 5.65 -17.46 -11.60
CA ALA A 130 5.12 -18.62 -12.28
C ALA A 130 5.82 -19.95 -11.93
N ARG A 131 7.00 -19.91 -11.30
CA ARG A 131 7.75 -21.10 -10.86
C ARG A 131 7.41 -21.54 -9.43
N GLY A 132 6.60 -20.76 -8.72
CA GLY A 132 6.21 -21.04 -7.34
C GLY A 132 7.13 -20.43 -6.28
N CYS A 133 8.22 -19.75 -6.65
CA CYS A 133 8.99 -18.95 -5.69
C CYS A 133 8.10 -17.85 -5.12
N PHE A 134 8.15 -17.65 -3.80
CA PHE A 134 7.29 -16.69 -3.12
C PHE A 134 7.99 -16.04 -1.93
N ASP A 135 7.43 -14.93 -1.52
CA ASP A 135 7.70 -14.25 -0.26
C ASP A 135 6.41 -13.66 0.29
N THR A 136 6.41 -13.24 1.54
CA THR A 136 5.23 -12.70 2.24
C THR A 136 5.57 -11.44 3.01
N ASP A 137 4.65 -10.49 3.01
CA ASP A 137 4.70 -9.30 3.86
C ASP A 137 3.31 -8.97 4.41
N SER A 138 3.21 -8.10 5.41
CA SER A 138 1.94 -7.80 6.07
C SER A 138 1.75 -6.31 6.35
N ILE A 139 0.46 -5.92 6.38
CA ILE A 139 0.02 -4.58 6.76
C ILE A 139 -1.05 -4.68 7.85
N ARG A 140 -0.89 -3.91 8.94
CA ARG A 140 -1.88 -3.78 10.00
C ARG A 140 -2.77 -2.58 9.75
N VAL A 141 -4.08 -2.82 9.76
CA VAL A 141 -5.07 -1.77 9.57
C VAL A 141 -5.80 -1.54 10.89
N ARG A 142 -5.70 -0.34 11.43
CA ARG A 142 -6.45 0.10 12.61
C ARG A 142 -7.69 0.87 12.16
N VAL A 143 -8.85 0.45 12.64
CA VAL A 143 -10.13 1.06 12.28
C VAL A 143 -10.63 1.94 13.42
N PHE A 144 -10.74 3.23 13.15
CA PHE A 144 -11.38 4.16 14.06
C PHE A 144 -12.89 4.14 13.87
N LYS A 145 -13.60 3.80 14.93
CA LYS A 145 -15.07 3.79 14.98
C LYS A 145 -15.57 5.15 15.44
N VAL A 146 -15.32 6.20 14.66
CA VAL A 146 -15.86 7.53 14.90
C VAL A 146 -17.22 7.62 14.20
N LYS A 147 -18.22 8.22 14.87
CA LYS A 147 -19.50 8.51 14.23
C LYS A 147 -19.27 9.49 13.08
N PRO A 148 -19.68 9.17 11.84
CA PRO A 148 -19.59 10.12 10.74
C PRO A 148 -20.29 11.43 11.06
N GLY A 149 -19.65 12.55 10.69
CA GLY A 149 -20.25 13.85 10.97
C GLY A 149 -19.34 15.02 10.60
N PHE A 150 -19.89 16.21 10.86
CA PHE A 150 -19.18 17.47 10.67
C PHE A 150 -18.72 17.97 12.04
N TYR A 151 -17.41 18.11 12.21
CA TYR A 151 -16.78 18.71 13.38
C TYR A 151 -16.36 20.11 12.99
N VAL A 152 -16.87 21.10 13.69
CA VAL A 152 -16.70 22.51 13.32
C VAL A 152 -16.24 23.26 14.57
N PRO A 153 -15.23 24.15 14.46
CA PRO A 153 -14.88 25.02 15.57
C PRO A 153 -16.06 25.90 15.97
N ASN A 154 -16.23 26.14 17.26
CA ASN A 154 -17.28 27.00 17.80
C ASN A 154 -16.96 28.50 17.67
N ALA A 155 -15.70 28.83 17.33
CA ALA A 155 -15.26 30.19 17.03
C ALA A 155 -14.14 30.20 15.98
N PHE A 156 -13.97 31.30 15.25
CA PHE A 156 -12.85 31.53 14.32
C PHE A 156 -12.46 33.00 14.28
N THR A 157 -11.22 33.28 13.85
CA THR A 157 -10.59 34.61 13.89
C THR A 157 -9.96 34.94 12.54
N PRO A 158 -10.71 35.54 11.59
CA PRO A 158 -10.19 35.88 10.27
C PRO A 158 -9.35 37.17 10.31
N ASN A 159 -8.14 37.07 10.91
CA ASN A 159 -7.19 38.17 11.11
C ASN A 159 -5.95 38.08 10.19
N ALA A 160 -5.89 37.05 9.32
CA ALA A 160 -4.82 36.77 8.37
C ALA A 160 -3.46 36.39 9.04
N ASP A 161 -3.49 35.79 10.23
CA ASP A 161 -2.30 35.27 10.90
C ASP A 161 -1.97 33.82 10.51
N GLY A 162 -2.80 33.18 9.65
CA GLY A 162 -2.68 31.80 9.21
C GLY A 162 -3.35 30.78 10.11
N ASN A 163 -3.93 31.18 11.25
CA ASN A 163 -4.60 30.31 12.20
C ASN A 163 -6.10 30.64 12.30
N ASN A 164 -6.97 29.67 12.10
CA ASN A 164 -8.43 29.84 12.19
C ASN A 164 -9.02 30.98 11.36
N ASP A 165 -8.35 31.40 10.30
CA ASP A 165 -8.79 32.44 9.39
C ASP A 165 -10.02 32.06 8.56
N ILE A 166 -10.22 30.75 8.36
CA ILE A 166 -11.29 30.22 7.55
C ILE A 166 -12.13 29.23 8.36
N PHE A 167 -13.41 29.56 8.47
CA PHE A 167 -14.41 28.72 9.10
C PHE A 167 -14.86 27.62 8.13
N ARG A 168 -14.52 26.36 8.43
CA ARG A 168 -14.86 25.21 7.58
C ARG A 168 -15.19 23.97 8.40
N PRO A 169 -16.03 23.06 7.89
CA PRO A 169 -16.28 21.79 8.55
C PRO A 169 -15.11 20.82 8.33
N ILE A 170 -14.74 20.09 9.38
CA ILE A 170 -13.89 18.92 9.32
C ILE A 170 -14.82 17.71 9.17
N ALA A 171 -14.88 17.16 7.97
CA ALA A 171 -15.77 16.05 7.64
C ALA A 171 -15.08 14.71 7.97
N ILE A 172 -15.46 14.07 9.09
CA ILE A 172 -14.89 12.78 9.52
C ILE A 172 -15.83 11.65 9.11
N GLY A 173 -15.32 10.62 8.44
CA GLY A 173 -16.12 9.49 7.96
C GLY A 173 -17.11 9.87 6.84
N MET A 174 -16.95 11.02 6.21
CA MET A 174 -17.79 11.51 5.13
C MET A 174 -17.13 11.24 3.78
N ARG A 175 -17.91 10.75 2.82
CA ARG A 175 -17.50 10.59 1.41
C ARG A 175 -17.55 11.92 0.67
N SER A 176 -18.57 12.73 0.96
CA SER A 176 -18.75 14.05 0.35
C SER A 176 -19.33 15.06 1.32
N VAL A 177 -19.00 16.33 1.08
CA VAL A 177 -19.67 17.50 1.65
C VAL A 177 -20.45 18.13 0.52
N ASP A 178 -21.75 17.94 0.52
CA ASP A 178 -22.62 18.38 -0.58
C ASP A 178 -22.99 19.85 -0.44
N ILE A 179 -23.15 20.30 0.81
CA ILE A 179 -23.53 21.68 1.13
C ILE A 179 -22.81 22.12 2.40
N PHE A 180 -22.20 23.28 2.38
CA PHE A 180 -21.79 24.04 3.55
C PHE A 180 -22.22 25.50 3.40
N ARG A 181 -23.07 26.02 4.31
CA ARG A 181 -23.63 27.36 4.25
C ARG A 181 -23.49 28.06 5.59
N VAL A 182 -23.33 29.38 5.55
CA VAL A 182 -23.30 30.25 6.73
C VAL A 182 -24.34 31.37 6.57
N TYR A 183 -25.05 31.64 7.64
CA TYR A 183 -26.13 32.61 7.71
C TYR A 183 -25.92 33.59 8.86
N ASN A 184 -26.33 34.82 8.69
CA ASN A 184 -26.43 35.79 9.78
C ASN A 184 -27.70 35.56 10.63
N ARG A 185 -27.86 36.35 11.71
CA ARG A 185 -29.00 36.26 12.64
C ARG A 185 -30.36 36.53 11.99
N TRP A 186 -30.40 37.19 10.83
CA TRP A 186 -31.61 37.47 10.06
C TRP A 186 -31.94 36.41 9.01
N GLY A 187 -31.16 35.33 8.95
CA GLY A 187 -31.33 34.24 7.97
C GLY A 187 -30.78 34.54 6.58
N GLN A 188 -30.08 35.65 6.39
CA GLN A 188 -29.41 35.95 5.13
C GLN A 188 -28.21 35.03 4.96
N MET A 189 -28.11 34.33 3.82
CA MET A 189 -26.98 33.49 3.47
C MET A 189 -25.76 34.35 3.12
N LEU A 190 -24.67 34.17 3.86
CA LEU A 190 -23.42 34.90 3.66
C LEU A 190 -22.40 34.08 2.87
N TYR A 191 -22.46 32.76 2.98
CA TYR A 191 -21.57 31.85 2.31
C TYR A 191 -22.28 30.58 1.88
N SER A 192 -21.89 30.02 0.74
CA SER A 192 -22.28 28.67 0.29
C SER A 192 -21.11 28.06 -0.47
N GLY A 193 -20.75 26.83 -0.12
CA GLY A 193 -19.71 26.04 -0.75
C GLY A 193 -20.05 24.56 -0.76
N THR A 194 -19.29 23.79 -1.54
CA THR A 194 -19.38 22.34 -1.69
C THR A 194 -17.98 21.73 -1.64
N GLY A 195 -17.89 20.44 -1.30
CA GLY A 195 -16.65 19.69 -1.25
C GLY A 195 -15.83 19.89 0.02
N ASN A 196 -14.90 18.98 0.22
CA ASN A 196 -13.97 19.00 1.35
C ASN A 196 -13.00 20.19 1.18
N GLY A 197 -13.01 21.12 2.11
CA GLY A 197 -12.14 22.29 2.11
C GLY A 197 -12.85 23.62 1.83
N SER A 198 -14.14 23.61 1.44
CA SER A 198 -14.96 24.82 1.39
C SER A 198 -15.03 25.48 2.77
N GLY A 199 -14.83 26.80 2.82
CA GLY A 199 -14.87 27.53 4.09
C GLY A 199 -15.10 29.01 3.91
N TRP A 200 -15.67 29.64 4.94
CA TRP A 200 -16.00 31.05 4.98
C TRP A 200 -14.90 31.87 5.66
N ASP A 201 -14.47 32.93 5.00
CA ASP A 201 -13.40 33.84 5.45
C ASP A 201 -13.90 35.01 6.34
N GLY A 202 -15.15 34.96 6.80
CA GLY A 202 -15.74 36.04 7.59
C GLY A 202 -16.15 37.27 6.77
N ARG A 203 -16.24 37.16 5.43
CA ARG A 203 -16.63 38.26 4.53
C ARG A 203 -17.94 37.95 3.81
N PHE A 204 -18.66 39.02 3.43
CA PHE A 204 -19.79 38.93 2.51
C PHE A 204 -19.64 40.00 1.45
N LEU A 205 -19.64 39.59 0.18
CA LEU A 205 -19.39 40.50 -0.96
C LEU A 205 -18.12 41.37 -0.78
N GLY A 206 -17.04 40.73 -0.27
CA GLY A 206 -15.75 41.37 -0.01
C GLY A 206 -15.68 42.22 1.27
N ARG A 207 -16.80 42.45 1.95
CA ARG A 207 -16.87 43.27 3.19
C ARG A 207 -16.74 42.34 4.43
N PRO A 208 -15.85 42.69 5.38
CA PRO A 208 -15.77 41.97 6.64
C PRO A 208 -17.11 42.06 7.38
N GLN A 209 -17.52 40.91 7.95
CA GLN A 209 -18.71 40.83 8.80
C GLN A 209 -18.35 41.17 10.27
N GLU A 210 -19.35 41.64 11.01
CA GLU A 210 -19.19 42.04 12.42
C GLU A 210 -18.87 40.86 13.34
N ILE A 211 -18.27 41.12 14.49
CA ILE A 211 -18.14 40.18 15.60
C ILE A 211 -19.53 39.81 16.07
N ALA A 212 -19.95 38.58 15.80
CA ALA A 212 -21.28 38.08 16.12
C ALA A 212 -21.33 36.56 16.06
N THR A 213 -22.47 36.03 16.46
CA THR A 213 -22.82 34.61 16.27
C THR A 213 -23.51 34.43 14.91
N TYR A 214 -23.03 33.43 14.15
CA TYR A 214 -23.55 33.03 12.86
C TYR A 214 -24.08 31.61 12.94
N VAL A 215 -25.06 31.27 12.11
CA VAL A 215 -25.60 29.92 11.99
C VAL A 215 -24.97 29.28 10.77
N TRP A 216 -24.48 28.05 10.96
CA TRP A 216 -24.02 27.26 9.84
C TRP A 216 -24.88 26.01 9.62
N TYR A 217 -24.89 25.52 8.40
CA TYR A 217 -25.54 24.28 7.98
C TYR A 217 -24.61 23.50 7.06
N ALA A 218 -24.44 22.21 7.34
CA ALA A 218 -23.71 21.30 6.48
C ALA A 218 -24.54 20.06 6.18
N GLU A 219 -24.42 19.55 4.97
CA GLU A 219 -25.04 18.30 4.50
C GLU A 219 -24.01 17.54 3.65
N GLY A 220 -24.01 16.22 3.75
CA GLY A 220 -23.16 15.34 2.98
C GLY A 220 -23.53 13.89 3.13
N VAL A 221 -22.74 13.02 2.53
CA VAL A 221 -22.94 11.57 2.53
C VAL A 221 -21.75 10.89 3.16
N ASP A 222 -21.98 9.94 4.08
CA ASP A 222 -20.93 9.12 4.65
C ASP A 222 -20.50 7.99 3.69
N TYR A 223 -19.48 7.23 4.07
CA TYR A 223 -19.02 6.09 3.27
C TYR A 223 -20.01 4.92 3.23
N LEU A 224 -21.04 4.91 4.09
CA LEU A 224 -22.13 3.93 4.11
C LEU A 224 -23.36 4.41 3.32
N ASN A 225 -23.26 5.54 2.60
CA ASN A 225 -24.32 6.21 1.83
C ASN A 225 -25.46 6.80 2.68
N ASN A 226 -25.23 7.02 3.97
CA ASN A 226 -26.20 7.73 4.80
C ASN A 226 -26.04 9.25 4.61
N LYS A 227 -27.16 9.97 4.52
CA LYS A 227 -27.17 11.43 4.52
C LYS A 227 -27.01 11.95 5.93
N ILE A 228 -25.99 12.76 6.15
CA ILE A 228 -25.67 13.40 7.43
C ILE A 228 -25.93 14.91 7.28
N LYS A 229 -26.65 15.47 8.25
CA LYS A 229 -26.94 16.91 8.31
C LYS A 229 -26.56 17.42 9.69
N SER A 230 -25.96 18.62 9.71
CA SER A 230 -25.63 19.32 10.95
C SER A 230 -25.96 20.80 10.82
N LYS A 231 -26.43 21.38 11.92
CA LYS A 231 -26.75 22.81 12.02
C LYS A 231 -26.46 23.26 13.45
N GLU A 232 -25.57 24.22 13.57
CA GLU A 232 -25.16 24.81 14.85
C GLU A 232 -24.75 26.27 14.65
N THR A 233 -24.11 26.86 15.66
CA THR A 233 -23.62 28.24 15.63
C THR A 233 -22.11 28.30 15.68
N VAL A 234 -21.55 29.40 15.19
CA VAL A 234 -20.14 29.78 15.27
C VAL A 234 -20.02 31.24 15.66
N ILE A 235 -19.00 31.58 16.44
CA ILE A 235 -18.69 32.95 16.81
C ILE A 235 -17.54 33.45 15.94
N LEU A 236 -17.75 34.56 15.25
CA LEU A 236 -16.68 35.30 14.58
C LEU A 236 -16.07 36.28 15.59
N ILE A 237 -14.77 36.19 15.78
CA ILE A 237 -13.95 37.04 16.66
C ILE A 237 -12.90 37.75 15.81
N ARG A 238 -12.40 38.90 16.26
CA ARG A 238 -11.28 39.65 15.63
C ARG A 238 -10.38 40.19 16.69
#